data_d67d59ae8075e16c36c3dd5c00c5f2ac
#
_entry.id   d67d59ae8075e16c36c3dd5c00c5f2ac
#
_cell.length_a   1.000
_cell.length_b   1.000
_cell.length_c   1.000
_cell.angle_alpha   90.00
_cell.angle_beta   90.00
_cell.angle_gamma   90.00
#
_symmetry.space_group_name_H-M   'P 1'
#
loop_
_entity.id
_entity.type
_entity.pdbx_description
1 polymer ?
#
loop_
_entity_poly.entity_id
_entity_poly.type
_entity_poly.pdbx_seq_one_letter_code
_entity_poly.pdbx_strand_id
1 'polypeptide(L)'
;MKTVIAIVRPFVAERILEALQLAPVEMCTVREVKGFGRQKNYLEEYRGGDYALAFIPKVQITIWVEDFRTEEIVRLIITHARTGRMGDGKIFILPADMRGFEIHDIAKTEVSDDGELPEDGPLRLLAF
;
A
#
# COMPACT_ATOMS: atom_id res chain seq x y z
N MET A 1 8.64 -3.00 -11.55
CA MET A 1 7.66 -2.38 -10.67
C MET A 1 7.55 -3.14 -9.38
N LYS A 2 7.30 -2.45 -8.29
CA LYS A 2 7.09 -3.04 -6.97
C LYS A 2 5.75 -2.63 -6.40
N THR A 3 5.18 -3.50 -5.60
CA THR A 3 4.04 -3.18 -4.75
C THR A 3 4.55 -3.00 -3.33
N VAL A 4 4.35 -1.82 -2.78
CA VAL A 4 4.70 -1.51 -1.39
C VAL A 4 3.41 -1.50 -0.59
N ILE A 5 3.33 -2.35 0.43
CA ILE A 5 2.17 -2.39 1.33
C ILE A 5 2.64 -1.92 2.70
N ALA A 6 2.10 -0.80 3.14
CA ALA A 6 2.37 -0.25 4.46
C ALA A 6 1.13 -0.37 5.34
N ILE A 7 1.29 -0.99 6.49
CA ILE A 7 0.23 -1.07 7.50
C ILE A 7 0.68 -0.21 8.66
N VAL A 8 -0.03 0.90 8.88
CA VAL A 8 0.39 1.96 9.79
C VAL A 8 -0.73 2.35 10.75
N ARG A 9 -0.38 3.13 11.77
CA ARG A 9 -1.37 3.71 12.68
C ARG A 9 -2.26 4.69 11.93
N PRO A 10 -3.56 4.78 12.25
CA PRO A 10 -4.47 5.66 11.54
C PRO A 10 -4.02 7.12 11.54
N PHE A 11 -3.48 7.63 12.63
CA PHE A 11 -3.13 9.04 12.74
C PHE A 11 -1.92 9.46 11.90
N VAL A 12 -1.07 8.53 11.44
CA VAL A 12 0.06 8.86 10.57
C VAL A 12 -0.28 8.73 9.08
N ALA A 13 -1.38 8.07 8.76
CA ALA A 13 -1.76 7.79 7.36
C ALA A 13 -1.90 9.05 6.53
N GLU A 14 -2.57 10.08 7.06
CA GLU A 14 -2.76 11.35 6.36
C GLU A 14 -1.44 12.02 6.01
N ARG A 15 -0.49 12.03 6.94
CA ARG A 15 0.85 12.58 6.71
C ARG A 15 1.60 11.85 5.60
N ILE A 16 1.46 10.51 5.56
CA ILE A 16 2.06 9.71 4.50
C ILE A 16 1.44 10.05 3.15
N LEU A 17 0.12 10.16 3.09
CA LEU A 17 -0.58 10.48 1.85
C LEU A 17 -0.24 11.87 1.34
N GLU A 18 -0.13 12.85 2.22
CA GLU A 18 0.31 14.20 1.85
C GLU A 18 1.73 14.18 1.28
N ALA A 19 2.64 13.44 1.91
CA ALA A 19 4.00 13.31 1.43
C ALA A 19 4.07 12.61 0.06
N LEU A 20 3.21 11.63 -0.19
CA LEU A 20 3.13 10.93 -1.47
C LEU A 20 2.65 11.83 -2.61
N GLN A 21 1.88 12.87 -2.32
CA GLN A 21 1.48 13.84 -3.33
C GLN A 21 2.68 14.61 -3.91
N LEU A 22 3.72 14.79 -3.09
CA LEU A 22 4.97 15.43 -3.52
C LEU A 22 5.97 14.47 -4.14
N ALA A 23 5.72 13.18 -4.04
CA ALA A 23 6.55 12.12 -4.59
C ALA A 23 5.67 11.17 -5.41
N PRO A 24 5.24 11.57 -6.62
CA PRO A 24 4.22 10.86 -7.35
C PRO A 24 4.58 9.39 -7.59
N VAL A 25 3.59 8.55 -7.42
CA VAL A 25 3.65 7.10 -7.63
C VAL A 25 2.64 6.70 -8.71
N GLU A 26 2.78 5.49 -9.24
CA GLU A 26 1.88 5.01 -10.30
C GLU A 26 0.44 4.91 -9.82
N MET A 27 0.27 4.39 -8.61
CA MET A 27 -1.04 4.24 -8.01
C MET A 27 -0.90 4.08 -6.50
N CYS A 28 -1.89 4.56 -5.78
CA CYS A 28 -1.97 4.40 -4.32
C CYS A 28 -3.41 4.12 -3.92
N THR A 29 -3.62 3.12 -3.10
CA THR A 29 -4.92 2.84 -2.51
C THR A 29 -4.82 2.79 -0.99
N VAL A 30 -5.92 3.12 -0.32
CA VAL A 30 -5.98 3.18 1.14
C VAL A 30 -7.18 2.39 1.63
N ARG A 31 -6.96 1.59 2.68
CA ARG A 31 -8.01 0.81 3.33
C ARG A 31 -7.88 0.89 4.83
N GLU A 32 -9.02 0.97 5.50
CA GLU A 32 -9.07 0.74 6.93
C GLU A 32 -9.06 -0.77 7.17
N VAL A 33 -8.19 -1.22 8.07
CA VAL A 33 -8.06 -2.63 8.44
C VAL A 33 -7.95 -2.76 9.95
N LYS A 34 -8.20 -3.95 10.46
CA LYS A 34 -7.93 -4.28 11.86
C LYS A 34 -6.72 -5.18 11.91
N GLY A 35 -5.71 -4.73 12.64
CA GLY A 35 -4.44 -5.44 12.74
C GLY A 35 -4.35 -6.30 13.98
N PHE A 36 -3.75 -7.48 13.81
CA PHE A 36 -3.35 -8.36 14.88
C PHE A 36 -1.88 -8.69 14.68
N GLY A 37 -1.06 -8.48 15.69
CA GLY A 37 0.37 -8.68 15.56
C GLY A 37 1.06 -8.96 16.89
N ARG A 38 2.37 -8.70 16.94
CA ARG A 38 3.22 -9.01 18.10
C ARG A 38 3.04 -8.07 19.28
N GLN A 39 1.95 -7.33 19.37
CA GLN A 39 1.65 -6.48 20.52
C GLN A 39 1.14 -7.34 21.70
N LYS A 40 2.03 -8.14 22.27
CA LYS A 40 1.70 -9.08 23.35
C LYS A 40 1.03 -8.40 24.54
N ASN A 41 1.48 -7.21 24.90
CA ASN A 41 0.93 -6.49 26.05
C ASN A 41 -0.54 -6.12 25.83
N TYR A 42 -0.89 -5.77 24.62
CA TYR A 42 -2.26 -5.43 24.28
C TYR A 42 -3.19 -6.65 24.35
N LEU A 43 -2.71 -7.80 23.89
CA LEU A 43 -3.45 -9.07 23.99
C LEU A 43 -3.57 -9.57 25.41
N GLU A 44 -2.56 -9.34 26.26
CA GLU A 44 -2.56 -9.74 27.65
C GLU A 44 -3.57 -8.96 28.47
N GLU A 45 -3.77 -7.67 28.19
CA GLU A 45 -4.79 -6.85 28.85
C GLU A 45 -6.20 -7.34 28.60
N TYR A 46 -6.42 -8.03 27.47
CA TYR A 46 -7.74 -8.54 27.07
C TYR A 46 -7.89 -10.04 27.25
N ARG A 47 -7.05 -10.67 28.06
CA ARG A 47 -7.20 -12.08 28.42
C ARG A 47 -8.56 -12.33 29.07
N GLY A 48 -9.41 -13.13 28.38
CA GLY A 48 -10.76 -13.42 28.83
C GLY A 48 -11.81 -12.44 28.37
N GLY A 49 -11.40 -11.40 27.59
CA GLY A 49 -12.31 -10.47 26.95
C GLY A 49 -12.76 -10.92 25.56
N ASP A 50 -13.59 -10.12 24.95
CA ASP A 50 -14.05 -10.32 23.58
C ASP A 50 -12.86 -10.26 22.61
N TYR A 51 -12.69 -11.26 21.76
CA TYR A 51 -11.64 -11.29 20.74
C TYR A 51 -11.63 -10.06 19.82
N ALA A 52 -12.80 -9.45 19.65
CA ALA A 52 -12.92 -8.22 18.85
C ALA A 52 -12.07 -7.07 19.40
N LEU A 53 -11.80 -7.05 20.71
CA LEU A 53 -10.99 -6.02 21.36
C LEU A 53 -9.48 -6.23 21.17
N ALA A 54 -9.06 -7.41 20.72
CA ALA A 54 -7.67 -7.74 20.44
C ALA A 54 -7.20 -7.20 19.08
N PHE A 55 -8.09 -6.75 18.23
CA PHE A 55 -7.79 -6.21 16.92
C PHE A 55 -7.71 -4.69 16.96
N ILE A 56 -6.57 -4.17 16.55
CA ILE A 56 -6.28 -2.73 16.59
C ILE A 56 -6.58 -2.12 15.23
N PRO A 57 -7.28 -0.99 15.16
CA PRO A 57 -7.48 -0.28 13.91
C PRO A 57 -6.14 0.15 13.31
N LYS A 58 -5.95 -0.13 12.04
CA LYS A 58 -4.80 0.25 11.24
C LYS A 58 -5.27 0.76 9.89
N VAL A 59 -4.37 1.40 9.17
CA VAL A 59 -4.60 1.80 7.78
C VAL A 59 -3.60 1.08 6.92
N GLN A 60 -4.07 0.44 5.86
CA GLN A 60 -3.25 -0.19 4.85
C GLN A 60 -3.15 0.73 3.65
N ILE A 61 -1.93 1.11 3.32
CA ILE A 61 -1.62 1.90 2.13
C ILE A 61 -0.89 0.99 1.16
N THR A 62 -1.45 0.80 -0.02
CA THR A 62 -0.86 -0.02 -1.06
C THR A 62 -0.40 0.89 -2.19
N ILE A 63 0.87 0.80 -2.55
CA ILE A 63 1.52 1.72 -3.49
C ILE A 63 2.17 0.89 -4.59
N TRP A 64 1.90 1.25 -5.84
CA TRP A 64 2.59 0.69 -7.00
C TRP A 64 3.59 1.72 -7.49
N VAL A 65 4.85 1.33 -7.56
CA VAL A 65 5.96 2.24 -7.80
C VAL A 65 7.05 1.57 -8.65
N GLU A 66 7.74 2.36 -9.43
CA GLU A 66 8.88 1.89 -10.21
C GLU A 66 10.00 1.36 -9.31
N ASP A 67 10.72 0.36 -9.80
CA ASP A 67 11.78 -0.31 -9.03
C ASP A 67 12.80 0.68 -8.45
N PHE A 68 13.26 1.62 -9.26
CA PHE A 68 14.29 2.56 -8.84
C PHE A 68 13.83 3.57 -7.79
N ARG A 69 12.53 3.71 -7.58
CA ARG A 69 11.96 4.63 -6.60
C ARG A 69 11.48 3.94 -5.32
N THR A 70 11.54 2.62 -5.28
CA THR A 70 11.00 1.84 -4.15
C THR A 70 11.62 2.25 -2.82
N GLU A 71 12.93 2.39 -2.75
CA GLU A 71 13.61 2.79 -1.51
C GLU A 71 13.24 4.20 -1.06
N GLU A 72 13.11 5.13 -2.00
CA GLU A 72 12.67 6.50 -1.72
C GLU A 72 11.30 6.49 -1.04
N ILE A 73 10.37 5.73 -1.59
CA ILE A 73 9.01 5.63 -1.05
C ILE A 73 8.99 4.96 0.33
N VAL A 74 9.76 3.89 0.51
CA VAL A 74 9.88 3.22 1.81
C VAL A 74 10.44 4.18 2.87
N ARG A 75 11.46 4.93 2.56
CA ARG A 75 12.05 5.92 3.48
C ARG A 75 11.05 7.02 3.83
N LEU A 76 10.30 7.49 2.85
CA LEU A 76 9.25 8.47 3.04
C LEU A 76 8.20 7.97 4.05
N ILE A 77 7.74 6.74 3.87
CA ILE A 77 6.77 6.13 4.77
C ILE A 77 7.34 6.02 6.19
N ILE A 78 8.55 5.50 6.32
CA ILE A 78 9.20 5.33 7.62
C ILE A 78 9.36 6.68 8.33
N THR A 79 9.79 7.71 7.60
CA THR A 79 9.98 9.05 8.16
C THR A 79 8.70 9.59 8.79
N HIS A 80 7.56 9.38 8.14
CA HIS A 80 6.27 9.91 8.61
C HIS A 80 5.54 8.98 9.58
N ALA A 81 5.83 7.68 9.54
CA ALA A 81 5.12 6.69 10.35
C ALA A 81 5.81 6.37 11.68
N ARG A 82 7.12 6.58 11.76
CA ARG A 82 7.92 6.13 12.90
C ARG A 82 7.69 6.98 14.15
N THR A 83 7.33 6.33 15.26
CA THR A 83 7.32 6.93 16.60
C THR A 83 8.42 6.37 17.48
N GLY A 84 9.02 5.25 17.12
CA GLY A 84 9.98 4.51 17.94
C GLY A 84 9.33 3.55 18.92
N ARG A 85 8.00 3.45 18.90
CA ARG A 85 7.25 2.56 19.77
C ARG A 85 6.80 1.32 19.01
N MET A 86 6.63 0.22 19.75
CA MET A 86 6.02 -0.98 19.18
C MET A 86 4.63 -0.66 18.66
N GLY A 87 4.30 -1.17 17.48
CA GLY A 87 3.01 -0.91 16.84
C GLY A 87 3.02 0.19 15.80
N ASP A 88 4.19 0.74 15.47
CA ASP A 88 4.32 1.73 14.39
C ASP A 88 3.87 1.18 13.03
N GLY A 89 4.01 -0.12 12.82
CA GLY A 89 3.54 -0.78 11.63
C GLY A 89 4.60 -1.60 10.93
N LYS A 90 4.25 -2.02 9.73
CA LYS A 90 5.12 -2.83 8.86
C LYS A 90 5.00 -2.39 7.42
N ILE A 91 6.08 -2.60 6.69
CA ILE A 91 6.13 -2.38 5.25
C ILE A 91 6.55 -3.70 4.59
N PHE A 92 5.78 -4.11 3.59
CA PHE A 92 6.09 -5.26 2.75
C PHE A 92 6.33 -4.78 1.34
N ILE A 93 7.35 -5.35 0.70
CA ILE A 93 7.67 -5.06 -0.70
C ILE A 93 7.50 -6.36 -1.48
N LEU A 94 6.68 -6.30 -2.50
CA LEU A 94 6.38 -7.44 -3.37
C LEU A 94 6.84 -7.12 -4.78
N PRO A 95 7.50 -8.06 -5.48
CA PRO A 95 7.71 -7.89 -6.91
C PRO A 95 6.36 -7.88 -7.61
N ALA A 96 6.20 -6.98 -8.57
CA ALA A 96 4.98 -6.88 -9.35
C ALA A 96 5.33 -6.92 -10.84
N ASP A 97 4.77 -7.89 -11.53
CA ASP A 97 4.76 -7.93 -12.98
C ASP A 97 3.45 -7.29 -13.43
N MET A 98 3.46 -5.95 -13.46
CA MET A 98 2.26 -5.18 -13.70
C MET A 98 2.33 -4.39 -14.99
N ARG A 99 1.25 -4.46 -15.74
CA ARG A 99 0.94 -3.48 -16.79
C ARG A 99 -0.36 -2.78 -16.40
N GLY A 100 -0.33 -1.44 -16.42
CA GLY A 100 -1.52 -0.65 -16.12
C GLY A 100 -2.26 -0.26 -17.40
N PHE A 101 -3.56 -0.35 -17.33
CA PHE A 101 -4.45 0.08 -18.42
C PHE A 101 -5.48 1.05 -17.86
N GLU A 102 -5.66 2.17 -18.55
CA GLU A 102 -6.77 3.05 -18.23
C GLU A 102 -8.07 2.41 -18.71
N ILE A 103 -9.09 2.36 -17.87
CA ILE A 103 -10.35 1.70 -18.21
C ILE A 103 -11.00 2.36 -19.44
N HIS A 104 -10.93 3.68 -19.54
CA HIS A 104 -11.52 4.42 -20.65
C HIS A 104 -10.76 4.20 -21.98
N ASP A 105 -9.49 3.78 -21.92
CA ASP A 105 -8.67 3.52 -23.10
C ASP A 105 -8.73 2.05 -23.55
N ILE A 106 -9.25 1.16 -22.73
CA ILE A 106 -9.23 -0.29 -22.98
C ILE A 106 -9.96 -0.68 -24.26
N ALA A 107 -10.95 0.12 -24.66
CA ALA A 107 -11.67 -0.08 -25.91
C ALA A 107 -10.81 0.17 -27.16
N LYS A 108 -9.67 0.87 -27.00
CA LYS A 108 -8.69 1.14 -28.06
C LYS A 108 -7.56 0.13 -28.07
N THR A 109 -7.50 -0.72 -27.08
CA THR A 109 -6.48 -1.76 -26.95
C THR A 109 -7.02 -3.00 -27.65
N GLU A 110 -6.42 -3.36 -28.77
CA GLU A 110 -6.77 -4.61 -29.45
C GLU A 110 -6.34 -5.77 -28.55
N VAL A 111 -7.34 -6.49 -28.02
CA VAL A 111 -7.12 -7.78 -27.41
C VAL A 111 -7.03 -8.77 -28.53
N SER A 112 -5.92 -9.49 -28.67
CA SER A 112 -5.79 -10.54 -29.66
C SER A 112 -6.84 -11.62 -29.44
N ASP A 113 -7.25 -12.31 -30.51
CA ASP A 113 -8.30 -13.35 -30.47
C ASP A 113 -8.04 -14.48 -29.48
N ASP A 114 -6.80 -14.64 -29.03
CA ASP A 114 -6.38 -15.60 -28.00
C ASP A 114 -6.47 -15.07 -26.58
N GLY A 115 -6.91 -13.83 -26.38
CA GLY A 115 -7.08 -13.21 -25.07
C GLY A 115 -5.79 -12.65 -24.48
N GLU A 116 -4.69 -12.66 -25.21
CA GLU A 116 -3.45 -12.04 -24.75
C GLU A 116 -3.51 -10.52 -24.91
N LEU A 117 -3.13 -9.82 -23.85
CA LEU A 117 -2.96 -8.38 -23.90
C LEU A 117 -1.67 -8.04 -24.65
N PRO A 118 -1.63 -6.92 -25.44
CA PRO A 118 -0.39 -6.53 -26.12
C PRO A 118 0.72 -6.26 -25.13
N GLU A 119 1.91 -6.85 -25.39
CA GLU A 119 3.06 -6.76 -24.51
C GLU A 119 3.68 -5.36 -24.45
N ASP A 120 3.47 -4.53 -25.45
CA ASP A 120 4.19 -3.29 -25.69
C ASP A 120 3.36 -2.02 -25.44
N GLY A 121 2.31 -2.09 -24.65
CA GLY A 121 1.55 -0.88 -24.29
C GLY A 121 2.34 0.00 -23.32
N PRO A 122 2.47 1.32 -23.58
CA PRO A 122 3.10 2.19 -22.60
C PRO A 122 2.28 2.19 -21.31
N LEU A 123 2.98 2.00 -20.20
CA LEU A 123 2.38 2.22 -18.88
C LEU A 123 1.98 3.69 -18.78
N ARG A 124 0.69 3.94 -18.68
CA ARG A 124 0.19 5.28 -18.40
C ARG A 124 0.03 5.44 -16.91
N LEU A 125 0.36 6.63 -16.42
CA LEU A 125 0.05 7.01 -15.05
C LEU A 125 -1.46 6.92 -14.86
N LEU A 126 -1.87 6.09 -13.89
CA LEU A 126 -3.29 5.97 -13.55
C LEU A 126 -3.68 7.21 -12.76
N ALA A 127 -4.58 8.02 -13.33
CA ALA A 127 -5.13 9.19 -12.67
C ALA A 127 -6.37 8.78 -11.86
N PHE A 128 -6.39 9.14 -10.62
CA PHE A 128 -7.56 9.02 -9.76
C PHE A 128 -8.38 10.29 -9.77
#